data_9602a5694c31c520ea1cd9b1f36b8531
#
_entry.id   9602a5694c31c520ea1cd9b1f36b8531
#
_cell.length_a   1.000
_cell.length_b   1.000
_cell.length_c   1.000
_cell.angle_alpha   90.00
_cell.angle_beta   90.00
_cell.angle_gamma   90.00
#
_symmetry.space_group_name_H-M   'P 1'
#
loop_
_entity.id
_entity.type
_entity.pdbx_description
1 polymer ?
#
loop_
_entity_poly.entity_id
_entity_poly.type
_entity_poly.pdbx_seq_one_letter_code
_entity_poly.pdbx_strand_id
1 'polypeptide(L)'
;KIKPKDKPERIAAFGFGNGKEPEIKIIKKYVSGYDYYCPVDYVGGLAYSELEKQIADYLNNDVENGFSGTKVVNFNNGVPDREKQLQIKSDVMGKLTGARGEKVIIAFNNNQESKTTVEDIPLNDAPAHYEYLSNECTKKIMLSHRVTSPLLLGIRSENNGLGSNADEIKTATLLFNNITIKPYQ
;
A
#
# COMPACT_ATOMS: atom_id res chain seq x y z
N LYS A 1 -22.26 -6.81 -22.43
CA LYS A 1 -23.23 -6.93 -21.30
C LYS A 1 -24.28 -7.96 -21.71
N ILE A 2 -24.36 -9.09 -20.98
CA ILE A 2 -25.42 -10.09 -21.18
C ILE A 2 -26.72 -9.48 -20.67
N LYS A 3 -27.75 -9.52 -21.51
CA LYS A 3 -29.09 -9.05 -21.13
C LYS A 3 -29.80 -10.13 -20.32
N PRO A 4 -30.69 -9.79 -19.35
CA PRO A 4 -31.41 -10.79 -18.56
C PRO A 4 -32.23 -11.82 -19.36
N LYS A 5 -32.53 -11.52 -20.62
CA LYS A 5 -33.30 -12.40 -21.53
C LYS A 5 -32.42 -13.33 -22.36
N ASP A 6 -31.09 -13.12 -22.38
CA ASP A 6 -30.17 -13.95 -23.15
C ASP A 6 -30.06 -15.33 -22.47
N LYS A 7 -30.37 -16.39 -23.21
CA LYS A 7 -30.12 -17.74 -22.71
C LYS A 7 -28.62 -18.02 -22.80
N PRO A 8 -27.96 -18.38 -21.70
CA PRO A 8 -26.54 -18.71 -21.73
C PRO A 8 -26.31 -19.97 -22.60
N GLU A 9 -25.29 -19.92 -23.43
CA GLU A 9 -24.82 -21.09 -24.17
C GLU A 9 -24.27 -22.14 -23.17
N ARG A 10 -24.68 -23.39 -23.35
CA ARG A 10 -24.21 -24.48 -22.53
C ARG A 10 -23.04 -25.16 -23.23
N ILE A 11 -21.87 -25.13 -22.62
CA ILE A 11 -20.68 -25.80 -23.12
C ILE A 11 -20.40 -26.99 -22.21
N ALA A 12 -20.05 -28.14 -22.78
CA ALA A 12 -19.77 -29.35 -22.03
C ALA A 12 -18.52 -29.17 -21.15
N ALA A 13 -18.52 -29.78 -19.98
CA ALA A 13 -17.32 -29.88 -19.15
C ALA A 13 -16.31 -30.81 -19.83
N PHE A 14 -15.04 -30.54 -19.65
CA PHE A 14 -13.94 -31.31 -20.22
C PHE A 14 -14.09 -32.81 -19.86
N GLY A 15 -14.05 -33.65 -20.88
CA GLY A 15 -14.23 -35.10 -20.74
C GLY A 15 -15.68 -35.59 -20.72
N PHE A 16 -16.68 -34.70 -20.82
CA PHE A 16 -18.11 -35.05 -20.86
C PHE A 16 -18.78 -34.64 -22.18
N GLY A 17 -18.03 -34.12 -23.11
CA GLY A 17 -18.50 -33.78 -24.45
C GLY A 17 -18.43 -34.95 -25.44
N ASN A 18 -18.83 -34.68 -26.67
CA ASN A 18 -18.81 -35.65 -27.79
C ASN A 18 -17.50 -35.60 -28.60
N GLY A 19 -16.50 -34.83 -28.17
CA GLY A 19 -15.23 -34.62 -28.81
C GLY A 19 -15.27 -33.80 -30.11
N LYS A 20 -16.46 -33.31 -30.52
CA LYS A 20 -16.65 -32.49 -31.72
C LYS A 20 -16.85 -31.01 -31.44
N GLU A 21 -17.31 -30.70 -30.23
CA GLU A 21 -17.59 -29.34 -29.75
C GLU A 21 -16.56 -28.92 -28.76
N PRO A 22 -16.35 -27.61 -28.57
CA PRO A 22 -15.45 -27.10 -27.48
C PRO A 22 -15.89 -27.57 -26.14
N GLU A 23 -14.94 -27.98 -25.32
CA GLU A 23 -15.14 -28.35 -23.90
C GLU A 23 -14.39 -27.38 -23.00
N ILE A 24 -14.93 -27.13 -21.80
CA ILE A 24 -14.32 -26.20 -20.82
C ILE A 24 -13.80 -26.99 -19.62
N LYS A 25 -12.49 -26.85 -19.34
CA LYS A 25 -11.87 -27.29 -18.10
C LYS A 25 -11.72 -26.08 -17.16
N ILE A 26 -12.34 -26.16 -15.99
CA ILE A 26 -12.17 -25.15 -14.94
C ILE A 26 -11.03 -25.59 -14.04
N ILE A 27 -9.97 -24.78 -13.98
CA ILE A 27 -8.84 -24.98 -13.07
C ILE A 27 -9.02 -24.01 -11.92
N LYS A 28 -9.38 -24.49 -10.75
CA LYS A 28 -9.55 -23.69 -9.54
C LYS A 28 -9.07 -24.46 -8.31
N LYS A 29 -8.62 -23.76 -7.29
CA LYS A 29 -8.38 -24.35 -5.98
C LYS A 29 -9.69 -24.70 -5.28
N TYR A 30 -9.67 -25.77 -4.52
CA TYR A 30 -10.74 -26.01 -3.56
C TYR A 30 -10.52 -25.11 -2.34
N VAL A 31 -11.55 -24.31 -2.05
CA VAL A 31 -11.63 -23.50 -0.83
C VAL A 31 -12.99 -23.74 -0.22
N SER A 32 -13.01 -24.23 1.03
CA SER A 32 -14.25 -24.51 1.74
C SER A 32 -15.13 -23.25 1.83
N GLY A 33 -16.42 -23.41 1.53
CA GLY A 33 -17.39 -22.30 1.53
C GLY A 33 -17.45 -21.48 0.23
N TYR A 34 -16.67 -21.85 -0.81
CA TYR A 34 -16.68 -21.18 -2.11
C TYR A 34 -16.99 -22.17 -3.23
N ASP A 35 -18.25 -22.22 -3.66
CA ASP A 35 -18.70 -23.21 -4.65
C ASP A 35 -18.33 -22.83 -6.09
N TYR A 36 -18.49 -21.55 -6.46
CA TYR A 36 -18.31 -21.08 -7.83
C TYR A 36 -16.98 -20.36 -8.05
N TYR A 37 -16.74 -19.30 -7.30
CA TYR A 37 -15.52 -18.48 -7.40
C TYR A 37 -14.75 -18.58 -6.10
N CYS A 38 -13.55 -19.14 -6.18
CA CYS A 38 -12.64 -19.12 -5.04
C CYS A 38 -11.93 -17.77 -4.94
N PRO A 39 -11.59 -17.31 -3.73
CA PRO A 39 -10.78 -16.11 -3.56
C PRO A 39 -9.41 -16.31 -4.22
N VAL A 40 -8.83 -15.21 -4.67
CA VAL A 40 -7.46 -15.23 -5.19
C VAL A 40 -6.47 -15.60 -4.11
N ASP A 41 -5.41 -16.32 -4.46
CA ASP A 41 -4.40 -16.81 -3.51
C ASP A 41 -3.74 -15.69 -2.69
N TYR A 42 -3.57 -14.53 -3.31
CA TYR A 42 -2.92 -13.36 -2.71
C TYR A 42 -3.85 -12.44 -1.91
N VAL A 43 -5.11 -12.84 -1.66
CA VAL A 43 -6.07 -11.99 -0.92
C VAL A 43 -5.52 -11.52 0.43
N GLY A 44 -4.73 -12.35 1.12
CA GLY A 44 -4.08 -11.99 2.37
C GLY A 44 -3.01 -10.90 2.26
N GLY A 45 -2.52 -10.64 1.05
CA GLY A 45 -1.53 -9.59 0.77
C GLY A 45 -2.12 -8.21 0.43
N LEU A 46 -3.43 -8.15 0.13
CA LEU A 46 -4.06 -6.91 -0.36
C LEU A 46 -3.95 -5.75 0.64
N ALA A 47 -4.15 -6.03 1.93
CA ALA A 47 -4.02 -5.01 2.97
C ALA A 47 -2.59 -4.45 3.07
N TYR A 48 -1.59 -5.30 2.88
CA TYR A 48 -0.18 -4.88 2.89
C TYR A 48 0.20 -4.12 1.61
N SER A 49 -0.40 -4.44 0.47
CA SER A 49 -0.22 -3.68 -0.77
C SER A 49 -0.82 -2.27 -0.66
N GLU A 50 -1.97 -2.12 -0.01
CA GLU A 50 -2.56 -0.82 0.26
C GLU A 50 -1.74 -0.01 1.28
N LEU A 51 -1.22 -0.67 2.31
CA LEU A 51 -0.33 -0.03 3.29
C LEU A 51 0.96 0.47 2.62
N GLU A 52 1.59 -0.32 1.74
CA GLU A 52 2.78 0.08 0.99
C GLU A 52 2.51 1.30 0.11
N LYS A 53 1.35 1.35 -0.54
CA LYS A 53 0.92 2.52 -1.29
C LYS A 53 0.79 3.75 -0.41
N GLN A 54 0.17 3.62 0.78
CA GLN A 54 0.03 4.73 1.73
C GLN A 54 1.39 5.24 2.24
N ILE A 55 2.35 4.34 2.45
CA ILE A 55 3.73 4.71 2.80
C ILE A 55 4.36 5.50 1.65
N ALA A 56 4.22 5.03 0.42
CA ALA A 56 4.75 5.73 -0.75
C ALA A 56 4.12 7.12 -0.94
N ASP A 57 2.80 7.23 -0.77
CA ASP A 57 2.07 8.50 -0.84
C ASP A 57 2.53 9.47 0.27
N TYR A 58 2.76 8.96 1.48
CA TYR A 58 3.29 9.75 2.59
C TYR A 58 4.71 10.25 2.31
N LEU A 59 5.61 9.37 1.86
CA LEU A 59 6.99 9.73 1.54
C LEU A 59 7.06 10.75 0.39
N ASN A 60 6.23 10.60 -0.63
CA ASN A 60 6.12 11.57 -1.70
C ASN A 60 5.69 12.95 -1.18
N ASN A 61 4.68 12.99 -0.32
CA ASN A 61 4.25 14.22 0.35
C ASN A 61 5.38 14.86 1.18
N ASP A 62 6.14 14.05 1.92
CA ASP A 62 7.26 14.55 2.72
C ASP A 62 8.37 15.14 1.84
N VAL A 63 8.70 14.47 0.73
CA VAL A 63 9.69 14.96 -0.25
C VAL A 63 9.21 16.26 -0.90
N GLU A 64 7.94 16.32 -1.32
CA GLU A 64 7.35 17.53 -1.93
C GLU A 64 7.33 18.72 -0.97
N ASN A 65 7.11 18.47 0.31
CA ASN A 65 7.09 19.48 1.36
C ASN A 65 8.49 19.77 1.96
N GLY A 66 9.56 19.20 1.36
CA GLY A 66 10.93 19.43 1.80
C GLY A 66 11.24 18.90 3.18
N PHE A 67 10.58 17.79 3.58
CA PHE A 67 10.70 17.18 4.92
C PHE A 67 10.34 18.14 6.06
N SER A 68 9.55 19.17 5.78
CA SER A 68 9.10 20.09 6.83
C SER A 68 8.01 19.44 7.68
N GLY A 69 8.27 19.36 8.98
CA GLY A 69 7.29 18.90 9.97
C GLY A 69 6.06 19.81 10.03
N THR A 70 5.08 19.41 10.83
CA THR A 70 3.92 20.26 11.09
C THR A 70 4.34 21.52 11.83
N LYS A 71 4.06 22.69 11.26
CA LYS A 71 4.32 23.96 11.92
C LYS A 71 3.12 24.39 12.74
N VAL A 72 3.36 24.77 13.98
CA VAL A 72 2.34 25.39 14.83
C VAL A 72 2.57 26.88 14.88
N VAL A 73 1.63 27.65 14.37
CA VAL A 73 1.66 29.12 14.45
C VAL A 73 0.73 29.55 15.58
N ASN A 74 1.31 30.03 16.68
CA ASN A 74 0.58 30.52 17.82
C ASN A 74 0.43 32.06 17.73
N PHE A 75 -0.79 32.53 17.60
CA PHE A 75 -1.11 33.94 17.73
C PHE A 75 -1.45 34.27 19.18
N ASN A 76 -0.54 34.92 19.90
CA ASN A 76 -0.69 35.21 21.34
C ASN A 76 -1.29 36.61 21.61
N ASN A 77 -1.79 37.28 20.56
CA ASN A 77 -2.31 38.69 20.66
C ASN A 77 -3.79 38.76 21.07
N GLY A 78 -4.32 37.71 21.68
CA GLY A 78 -5.71 37.57 22.01
C GLY A 78 -6.50 36.69 21.03
N VAL A 79 -7.69 36.35 21.43
CA VAL A 79 -8.61 35.53 20.61
C VAL A 79 -9.51 36.48 19.84
N PRO A 80 -9.32 36.67 18.52
CA PRO A 80 -10.17 37.52 17.73
C PRO A 80 -11.56 36.89 17.49
N ASP A 81 -12.50 37.71 17.04
CA ASP A 81 -13.82 37.24 16.63
C ASP A 81 -13.74 36.17 15.58
N ARG A 82 -14.77 35.30 15.53
CA ARG A 82 -14.81 34.12 14.65
C ARG A 82 -14.55 34.46 13.18
N GLU A 83 -15.06 35.58 12.70
CA GLU A 83 -14.85 36.03 11.32
C GLU A 83 -13.38 36.37 11.03
N LYS A 84 -12.74 37.09 11.96
CA LYS A 84 -11.31 37.41 11.87
C LYS A 84 -10.43 36.18 12.01
N GLN A 85 -10.81 35.20 12.83
CA GLN A 85 -10.09 33.92 12.92
C GLN A 85 -10.12 33.18 11.58
N LEU A 86 -11.26 33.15 10.91
CA LEU A 86 -11.41 32.50 9.59
C LEU A 86 -10.58 33.24 8.52
N GLN A 87 -10.56 34.57 8.55
CA GLN A 87 -9.77 35.37 7.62
C GLN A 87 -8.27 35.15 7.83
N ILE A 88 -7.78 35.20 9.08
CA ILE A 88 -6.38 34.93 9.42
C ILE A 88 -5.99 33.50 9.02
N LYS A 89 -6.85 32.50 9.28
CA LYS A 89 -6.62 31.12 8.84
C LYS A 89 -6.47 31.04 7.33
N SER A 90 -7.38 31.67 6.59
CA SER A 90 -7.34 31.69 5.13
C SER A 90 -6.06 32.35 4.59
N ASP A 91 -5.67 33.48 5.17
CA ASP A 91 -4.49 34.24 4.75
C ASP A 91 -3.18 33.49 5.05
N VAL A 92 -3.10 32.85 6.23
CA VAL A 92 -1.93 32.06 6.64
C VAL A 92 -1.84 30.78 5.78
N MET A 93 -2.98 30.09 5.59
CA MET A 93 -3.05 28.93 4.72
C MET A 93 -2.68 29.30 3.28
N GLY A 94 -3.18 30.42 2.74
CA GLY A 94 -2.84 30.87 1.39
C GLY A 94 -1.38 31.26 1.19
N LYS A 95 -0.69 31.69 2.27
CA LYS A 95 0.72 32.09 2.20
C LYS A 95 1.70 30.95 2.48
N LEU A 96 1.35 30.08 3.43
CA LEU A 96 2.23 28.99 3.87
C LEU A 96 1.94 27.66 3.15
N THR A 97 0.68 27.42 2.76
CA THR A 97 0.31 26.24 1.99
C THR A 97 0.20 26.61 0.52
N GLY A 98 1.31 26.82 -0.14
CA GLY A 98 1.34 26.84 -1.60
C GLY A 98 0.86 25.52 -2.21
N ALA A 99 1.01 25.32 -3.51
CA ALA A 99 0.61 24.08 -4.20
C ALA A 99 1.21 22.78 -3.59
N ARG A 100 2.08 22.88 -2.61
CA ARG A 100 2.80 21.79 -1.91
C ARG A 100 2.42 21.59 -0.44
N GLY A 101 1.35 22.21 0.03
CA GLY A 101 0.62 21.86 1.26
C GLY A 101 1.42 21.60 2.54
N GLU A 102 2.14 22.61 3.06
CA GLU A 102 2.71 22.50 4.42
C GLU A 102 1.59 22.29 5.46
N LYS A 103 1.79 21.33 6.39
CA LYS A 103 0.86 21.13 7.50
C LYS A 103 1.04 22.26 8.52
N VAL A 104 0.05 23.14 8.63
CA VAL A 104 0.08 24.28 9.56
C VAL A 104 -1.09 24.16 10.52
N ILE A 105 -0.78 24.17 11.81
CA ILE A 105 -1.75 24.30 12.89
C ILE A 105 -1.75 25.75 13.38
N ILE A 106 -2.92 26.38 13.38
CA ILE A 106 -3.06 27.75 13.82
C ILE A 106 -3.79 27.77 15.17
N ALA A 107 -3.13 28.30 16.18
CA ALA A 107 -3.69 28.48 17.53
C ALA A 107 -3.79 29.97 17.86
N PHE A 108 -4.89 30.36 18.52
CA PHE A 108 -5.11 31.72 19.03
C PHE A 108 -5.14 31.66 20.57
N ASN A 109 -4.22 32.34 21.20
CA ASN A 109 -4.05 32.32 22.66
C ASN A 109 -4.12 33.72 23.27
N ASN A 110 -4.59 33.79 24.48
CA ASN A 110 -4.45 34.96 25.33
C ASN A 110 -3.22 34.77 26.23
N ASN A 111 -2.08 35.28 25.82
CA ASN A 111 -0.86 35.18 26.62
C ASN A 111 -0.29 36.56 26.92
N GLN A 112 0.42 36.72 28.05
CA GLN A 112 1.02 37.99 28.48
C GLN A 112 2.16 38.44 27.55
N GLU A 113 2.79 37.49 26.84
CA GLU A 113 3.77 37.77 25.80
C GLU A 113 3.10 37.82 24.44
N SER A 114 2.75 39.02 24.00
CA SER A 114 2.05 39.26 22.72
C SER A 114 2.89 38.96 21.46
N LYS A 115 3.68 37.88 21.44
CA LYS A 115 4.49 37.46 20.29
C LYS A 115 3.85 36.27 19.59
N THR A 116 3.74 36.37 18.28
CA THR A 116 3.45 35.22 17.45
C THR A 116 4.67 34.29 17.47
N THR A 117 4.49 33.05 17.86
CA THR A 117 5.53 32.02 17.83
C THR A 117 5.22 31.00 16.75
N VAL A 118 6.25 30.51 16.09
CA VAL A 118 6.18 29.41 15.16
C VAL A 118 7.02 28.28 15.74
N GLU A 119 6.39 27.18 16.02
CA GLU A 119 7.05 26.00 16.57
C GLU A 119 6.96 24.86 15.56
N ASP A 120 8.09 24.24 15.28
CA ASP A 120 8.16 23.05 14.47
C ASP A 120 7.88 21.84 15.37
N ILE A 121 6.91 21.01 14.99
CA ILE A 121 6.74 19.68 15.61
C ILE A 121 7.68 18.74 14.86
N PRO A 122 8.77 18.26 15.50
CA PRO A 122 9.70 17.35 14.86
C PRO A 122 8.98 16.05 14.50
N LEU A 123 9.26 15.55 13.30
CA LEU A 123 8.89 14.20 12.90
C LEU A 123 9.71 13.22 13.76
N ASN A 124 9.05 12.52 14.67
CA ASN A 124 9.66 11.44 15.42
C ASN A 124 10.10 10.34 14.45
N ASP A 125 11.39 10.00 14.44
CA ASP A 125 12.03 8.78 13.84
C ASP A 125 11.25 8.09 12.68
N ALA A 126 10.47 8.89 11.97
CA ALA A 126 9.56 8.43 10.93
C ALA A 126 10.25 7.61 9.83
N PRO A 127 11.46 7.96 9.35
CA PRO A 127 12.12 7.20 8.29
C PRO A 127 12.39 5.74 8.67
N ALA A 128 12.93 5.48 9.86
CA ALA A 128 13.22 4.11 10.31
C ALA A 128 11.94 3.29 10.51
N HIS A 129 10.87 3.94 10.98
CA HIS A 129 9.58 3.28 11.15
C HIS A 129 8.96 2.89 9.79
N TYR A 130 9.03 3.77 8.80
CA TYR A 130 8.52 3.48 7.45
C TYR A 130 9.35 2.43 6.71
N GLU A 131 10.66 2.43 6.89
CA GLU A 131 11.53 1.38 6.36
C GLU A 131 11.14 0.01 6.92
N TYR A 132 10.94 -0.09 8.23
CA TYR A 132 10.46 -1.33 8.87
C TYR A 132 9.11 -1.78 8.30
N LEU A 133 8.15 -0.86 8.18
CA LEU A 133 6.81 -1.18 7.65
C LEU A 133 6.88 -1.64 6.19
N SER A 134 7.63 -0.97 5.33
CA SER A 134 7.80 -1.33 3.92
C SER A 134 8.46 -2.70 3.76
N ASN A 135 9.48 -2.99 4.56
CA ASN A 135 10.12 -4.30 4.61
C ASN A 135 9.13 -5.41 5.04
N GLU A 136 8.29 -5.12 6.02
CA GLU A 136 7.26 -6.08 6.46
C GLU A 136 6.17 -6.26 5.40
N CYS A 137 5.72 -5.20 4.74
CA CYS A 137 4.80 -5.27 3.60
C CYS A 137 5.35 -6.15 2.49
N THR A 138 6.59 -5.95 2.09
CA THR A 138 7.26 -6.75 1.07
C THR A 138 7.26 -8.23 1.42
N LYS A 139 7.62 -8.59 2.67
CA LYS A 139 7.61 -9.99 3.13
C LYS A 139 6.20 -10.60 3.10
N LYS A 140 5.19 -9.87 3.54
CA LYS A 140 3.80 -10.35 3.57
C LYS A 140 3.20 -10.49 2.17
N ILE A 141 3.52 -9.56 1.26
CA ILE A 141 3.12 -9.65 -0.14
C ILE A 141 3.77 -10.88 -0.80
N MET A 142 5.08 -11.07 -0.65
CA MET A 142 5.75 -12.27 -1.16
C MET A 142 5.16 -13.55 -0.61
N LEU A 143 4.89 -13.61 0.70
CA LEU A 143 4.27 -14.78 1.34
C LEU A 143 2.88 -15.06 0.77
N SER A 144 2.07 -14.03 0.52
CA SER A 144 0.74 -14.18 -0.06
C SER A 144 0.78 -14.75 -1.47
N HIS A 145 1.81 -14.43 -2.24
CA HIS A 145 2.09 -15.00 -3.56
C HIS A 145 2.88 -16.32 -3.51
N ARG A 146 3.16 -16.85 -2.31
CA ARG A 146 3.95 -18.08 -2.07
C ARG A 146 5.37 -18.01 -2.63
N VAL A 147 5.90 -16.82 -2.78
CA VAL A 147 7.29 -16.61 -3.14
C VAL A 147 8.15 -16.94 -1.93
N THR A 148 8.94 -18.01 -2.04
CA THR A 148 9.73 -18.55 -0.93
C THR A 148 11.07 -17.85 -0.73
N SER A 149 11.58 -17.18 -1.75
CA SER A 149 12.80 -16.37 -1.67
C SER A 149 12.70 -15.14 -2.57
N PRO A 150 13.15 -13.96 -2.09
CA PRO A 150 13.24 -12.75 -2.91
C PRO A 150 14.08 -12.91 -4.17
N LEU A 151 15.04 -13.83 -4.16
CA LEU A 151 15.91 -14.13 -5.30
C LEU A 151 15.15 -14.65 -6.53
N LEU A 152 13.96 -15.26 -6.34
CA LEU A 152 13.09 -15.67 -7.45
C LEU A 152 12.57 -14.46 -8.26
N LEU A 153 12.52 -13.29 -7.62
CA LEU A 153 12.13 -12.02 -8.24
C LEU A 153 13.36 -11.16 -8.65
N GLY A 154 14.57 -11.71 -8.52
CA GLY A 154 15.81 -10.97 -8.78
C GLY A 154 16.20 -9.96 -7.69
N ILE A 155 15.49 -9.98 -6.57
CA ILE A 155 15.76 -9.08 -5.44
C ILE A 155 16.85 -9.72 -4.57
N ARG A 156 17.95 -8.99 -4.37
CA ARG A 156 19.04 -9.41 -3.48
C ARG A 156 18.90 -8.71 -2.14
N SER A 157 19.06 -9.44 -1.05
CA SER A 157 19.22 -8.84 0.27
C SER A 157 20.68 -8.41 0.46
N GLU A 158 20.88 -7.27 1.11
CA GLU A 158 22.22 -6.66 1.30
C GLU A 158 23.21 -7.56 2.05
N ASN A 159 22.70 -8.53 2.83
CA ASN A 159 23.53 -9.42 3.66
C ASN A 159 23.96 -10.73 2.98
N ASN A 160 23.56 -10.99 1.73
CA ASN A 160 23.94 -12.22 1.03
C ASN A 160 25.16 -11.98 0.14
N GLY A 161 26.31 -12.54 0.55
CA GLY A 161 27.53 -12.52 -0.23
C GLY A 161 27.37 -13.15 -1.63
N LEU A 162 28.20 -12.73 -2.57
CA LEU A 162 28.14 -13.04 -4.00
C LEU A 162 28.22 -14.55 -4.37
N GLY A 163 28.55 -15.44 -3.44
CA GLY A 163 28.84 -16.85 -3.74
C GLY A 163 27.74 -17.86 -3.37
N SER A 164 26.81 -17.50 -2.50
CA SER A 164 25.84 -18.47 -1.90
C SER A 164 24.52 -18.59 -2.64
N ASN A 165 24.24 -17.79 -3.66
CA ASN A 165 22.90 -17.59 -4.20
C ASN A 165 22.44 -18.66 -5.21
N ALA A 166 23.33 -19.42 -5.83
CA ALA A 166 22.95 -20.36 -6.89
C ALA A 166 22.16 -21.56 -6.34
N ASP A 167 22.55 -22.11 -5.20
CA ASP A 167 21.87 -23.25 -4.59
C ASP A 167 20.57 -22.83 -3.91
N GLU A 168 20.51 -21.62 -3.36
CA GLU A 168 19.29 -21.04 -2.83
C GLU A 168 18.25 -20.84 -3.94
N ILE A 169 18.65 -20.25 -5.08
CA ILE A 169 17.76 -20.05 -6.24
C ILE A 169 17.24 -21.39 -6.75
N LYS A 170 18.10 -22.42 -6.90
CA LYS A 170 17.68 -23.75 -7.33
C LYS A 170 16.67 -24.37 -6.39
N THR A 171 16.95 -24.33 -5.08
CA THR A 171 16.07 -24.89 -4.05
C THR A 171 14.74 -24.13 -4.00
N ALA A 172 14.77 -22.80 -4.01
CA ALA A 172 13.58 -21.98 -4.03
C ALA A 172 12.74 -22.21 -5.30
N THR A 173 13.38 -22.34 -6.45
CA THR A 173 12.69 -22.64 -7.73
C THR A 173 12.01 -24.01 -7.69
N LEU A 174 12.69 -25.04 -7.19
CA LEU A 174 12.11 -26.37 -7.04
C LEU A 174 10.92 -26.37 -6.10
N LEU A 175 11.05 -25.69 -4.97
CA LEU A 175 9.98 -25.59 -3.97
C LEU A 175 8.78 -24.84 -4.56
N PHE A 176 9.00 -23.68 -5.18
CA PHE A 176 7.95 -22.89 -5.82
C PHE A 176 7.24 -23.66 -6.93
N ASN A 177 8.01 -24.36 -7.78
CA ASN A 177 7.45 -25.21 -8.83
C ASN A 177 6.57 -26.32 -8.24
N ASN A 178 7.03 -27.02 -7.20
CA ASN A 178 6.30 -28.12 -6.63
C ASN A 178 5.03 -27.71 -5.86
N ILE A 179 5.08 -26.58 -5.13
CA ILE A 179 3.99 -26.14 -4.27
C ILE A 179 2.99 -25.26 -5.03
N THR A 180 3.49 -24.43 -5.96
CA THR A 180 2.67 -23.38 -6.59
C THR A 180 2.29 -23.72 -8.02
N ILE A 181 3.20 -24.25 -8.85
CA ILE A 181 2.96 -24.44 -10.29
C ILE A 181 2.36 -25.81 -10.59
N LYS A 182 2.99 -26.89 -10.11
CA LYS A 182 2.55 -28.26 -10.40
C LYS A 182 1.10 -28.56 -10.06
N PRO A 183 0.50 -28.05 -8.97
CA PRO A 183 -0.90 -28.31 -8.67
C PRO A 183 -1.88 -27.80 -9.75
N TYR A 184 -1.44 -26.93 -10.65
CA TYR A 184 -2.27 -26.38 -11.74
C TYR A 184 -1.95 -26.98 -13.12
N GLN A 185 -0.93 -27.81 -13.22
CA GLN A 185 -0.57 -28.56 -14.45
C GLN A 185 -1.26 -29.89 -14.53
#